data_399361bed3c7091e96c1b68bc1f02685
#
_entry.id   399361bed3c7091e96c1b68bc1f02685
#
_cell.length_a   1.000
_cell.length_b   1.000
_cell.length_c   1.000
_cell.angle_alpha   90.00
_cell.angle_beta   90.00
_cell.angle_gamma   90.00
#
_symmetry.space_group_name_H-M   'P 1'
#
loop_
_entity.id
_entity.type
_entity.pdbx_description
1 polymer ?
#
loop_
_entity_poly.entity_id
_entity_poly.type
_entity_poly.pdbx_seq_one_letter_code
_entity_poly.pdbx_strand_id
1 'polypeptide(L)'
;MRLTSKERVLTAFEHEPPDRVPCWCGASEEFWARAKAELRLDDEELRVRFSDDFRRVYAAYKGPEYKLSEGAVSRTVFGIERRGIGYGQPTNHPLAEATLRQIHDYRWPDPKWMDVSQVKAQAQQYGDRFAILGGDWSPFWHDAIDLMGMENLYIKMYSQPELVDAVMQHLVDYYMAVSRRIFDAASDVIDIFFIGNDFGGQNGPLLGPTQFARFVLPHLRRIIELGHSYGLKVQLHCCGGFAPLIPLLVEAGLDALHAVQPDCRGMDLQTLKSDYGDKIVFNGAIDSHHVLIDGTPQKVRRETRRVLDIMMPGGGYVAGASHDSILLETPLENVLAMFDTVCKYGLYEE
;
A
#
# COMPACT_ATOMS: atom_id res chain seq x y z
N MET A 1 -11.53 -14.74 -24.59
CA MET A 1 -12.42 -13.53 -24.46
C MET A 1 -11.64 -12.47 -23.70
N ARG A 2 -11.69 -11.19 -24.08
CA ARG A 2 -10.94 -10.15 -23.38
C ARG A 2 -11.63 -9.80 -22.06
N LEU A 3 -10.93 -9.95 -20.94
CA LEU A 3 -11.45 -9.63 -19.60
C LEU A 3 -11.56 -8.10 -19.38
N THR A 4 -12.49 -7.67 -18.55
CA THR A 4 -12.43 -6.32 -17.95
C THR A 4 -11.24 -6.19 -17.04
N SER A 5 -10.84 -4.97 -16.70
CA SER A 5 -9.77 -4.73 -15.71
C SER A 5 -10.09 -5.38 -14.36
N LYS A 6 -11.35 -5.30 -13.92
CA LYS A 6 -11.83 -5.94 -12.69
C LYS A 6 -11.65 -7.46 -12.73
N GLU A 7 -12.21 -8.10 -13.77
CA GLU A 7 -12.10 -9.57 -13.93
C GLU A 7 -10.65 -10.01 -13.97
N ARG A 8 -9.79 -9.29 -14.70
CA ARG A 8 -8.36 -9.56 -14.81
C ARG A 8 -7.64 -9.53 -13.46
N VAL A 9 -7.90 -8.50 -12.64
CA VAL A 9 -7.32 -8.37 -11.31
C VAL A 9 -7.82 -9.48 -10.41
N LEU A 10 -9.12 -9.72 -10.36
CA LEU A 10 -9.69 -10.76 -9.50
C LEU A 10 -9.19 -12.16 -9.89
N THR A 11 -9.08 -12.46 -11.20
CA THR A 11 -8.47 -13.72 -11.69
C THR A 11 -7.02 -13.85 -11.17
N ALA A 12 -6.21 -12.78 -11.26
CA ALA A 12 -4.84 -12.80 -10.70
C ALA A 12 -4.83 -13.02 -9.18
N PHE A 13 -5.82 -12.47 -8.45
CA PHE A 13 -5.95 -12.67 -7.00
C PHE A 13 -6.44 -14.06 -6.60
N GLU A 14 -7.00 -14.83 -7.54
CA GLU A 14 -7.29 -16.27 -7.37
C GLU A 14 -6.11 -17.15 -7.82
N HIS A 15 -4.94 -16.58 -8.10
CA HIS A 15 -3.75 -17.28 -8.62
C HIS A 15 -3.98 -17.98 -9.96
N GLU A 16 -4.96 -17.51 -10.73
CA GLU A 16 -5.25 -18.00 -12.07
C GLU A 16 -4.65 -17.06 -13.13
N PRO A 17 -4.20 -17.56 -14.28
CA PRO A 17 -3.73 -16.76 -15.40
C PRO A 17 -4.89 -15.97 -16.05
N PRO A 18 -4.90 -14.62 -16.00
CA PRO A 18 -5.86 -13.82 -16.76
C PRO A 18 -5.47 -13.70 -18.25
N ASP A 19 -6.20 -12.90 -19.04
CA ASP A 19 -5.85 -12.61 -20.44
C ASP A 19 -4.48 -11.91 -20.59
N ARG A 20 -4.13 -11.06 -19.62
CA ARG A 20 -2.79 -10.46 -19.46
C ARG A 20 -2.50 -10.19 -17.98
N VAL A 21 -1.25 -9.94 -17.67
CA VAL A 21 -0.84 -9.45 -16.34
C VAL A 21 -1.55 -8.12 -16.06
N PRO A 22 -2.25 -7.97 -14.92
CA PRO A 22 -2.79 -6.67 -14.48
C PRO A 22 -1.69 -5.65 -14.25
N CYS A 23 -2.02 -4.37 -14.43
CA CYS A 23 -1.13 -3.25 -14.18
C CYS A 23 -1.60 -2.41 -13.00
N TRP A 24 -0.67 -2.01 -12.15
CA TRP A 24 -0.82 -1.04 -11.07
C TRP A 24 -0.03 0.22 -11.38
N CYS A 25 -0.65 1.41 -11.23
CA CYS A 25 0.02 2.69 -11.36
C CYS A 25 -0.25 3.60 -10.16
N GLY A 26 0.66 3.57 -9.17
CA GLY A 26 0.78 4.62 -8.16
C GLY A 26 1.79 5.68 -8.60
N ALA A 27 1.49 6.97 -8.39
CA ALA A 27 2.41 8.05 -8.71
C ALA A 27 2.22 9.25 -7.78
N SER A 28 3.29 10.02 -7.57
CA SER A 28 3.21 11.27 -6.82
C SER A 28 2.37 12.32 -7.57
N GLU A 29 1.78 13.25 -6.84
CA GLU A 29 0.97 14.32 -7.42
C GLU A 29 1.76 15.14 -8.46
N GLU A 30 3.05 15.37 -8.19
CA GLU A 30 3.93 16.13 -9.07
C GLU A 30 4.22 15.38 -10.37
N PHE A 31 4.52 14.06 -10.29
CA PHE A 31 4.68 13.24 -11.48
C PHE A 31 3.38 13.20 -12.29
N TRP A 32 2.26 13.01 -11.62
CA TRP A 32 0.94 12.93 -12.23
C TRP A 32 0.59 14.22 -12.99
N ALA A 33 0.79 15.38 -12.35
CA ALA A 33 0.55 16.70 -12.96
C ALA A 33 1.44 16.91 -14.21
N ARG A 34 2.73 16.53 -14.13
CA ARG A 34 3.65 16.61 -15.25
C ARG A 34 3.22 15.69 -16.40
N ALA A 35 2.92 14.44 -16.13
CA ALA A 35 2.52 13.47 -17.14
C ALA A 35 1.23 13.89 -17.89
N LYS A 36 0.24 14.43 -17.17
CA LYS A 36 -0.97 15.01 -17.76
C LYS A 36 -0.64 16.16 -18.71
N ALA A 37 0.22 17.07 -18.28
CA ALA A 37 0.60 18.23 -19.09
C ALA A 37 1.36 17.82 -20.37
N GLU A 38 2.34 16.91 -20.25
CA GLU A 38 3.15 16.44 -21.37
C GLU A 38 2.33 15.64 -22.41
N LEU A 39 1.44 14.77 -21.94
CA LEU A 39 0.60 13.92 -22.80
C LEU A 39 -0.71 14.59 -23.21
N ARG A 40 -1.09 15.72 -22.61
CA ARG A 40 -2.36 16.43 -22.79
C ARG A 40 -3.59 15.53 -22.52
N LEU A 41 -3.53 14.77 -21.44
CA LEU A 41 -4.57 13.85 -21.01
C LEU A 41 -5.17 14.31 -19.69
N ASP A 42 -6.43 13.94 -19.44
CA ASP A 42 -7.03 14.08 -18.11
C ASP A 42 -6.60 12.91 -17.18
N ASP A 43 -7.12 12.88 -15.95
CA ASP A 43 -6.75 11.88 -14.95
C ASP A 43 -7.14 10.46 -15.38
N GLU A 44 -8.35 10.27 -15.94
CA GLU A 44 -8.82 8.95 -16.34
C GLU A 44 -8.14 8.49 -17.64
N GLU A 45 -7.96 9.40 -18.60
CA GLU A 45 -7.24 9.13 -19.85
C GLU A 45 -5.78 8.71 -19.56
N LEU A 46 -5.12 9.35 -18.57
CA LEU A 46 -3.77 8.99 -18.18
C LEU A 46 -3.71 7.61 -17.51
N ARG A 47 -4.66 7.28 -16.63
CA ARG A 47 -4.78 5.92 -16.06
C ARG A 47 -4.95 4.87 -17.15
N VAL A 48 -5.83 5.11 -18.09
CA VAL A 48 -6.02 4.23 -19.25
C VAL A 48 -4.75 4.11 -20.09
N ARG A 49 -4.02 5.22 -20.32
CA ARG A 49 -2.74 5.22 -21.06
C ARG A 49 -1.68 4.37 -20.35
N PHE A 50 -1.67 4.34 -19.03
CA PHE A 50 -0.79 3.48 -18.22
C PHE A 50 -1.39 2.08 -18.00
N SER A 51 -2.54 1.77 -18.61
CA SER A 51 -3.23 0.48 -18.44
C SER A 51 -3.51 0.10 -16.98
N ASP A 52 -3.71 1.11 -16.11
CA ASP A 52 -4.00 0.93 -14.69
C ASP A 52 -5.35 0.23 -14.51
N ASP A 53 -5.33 -1.01 -14.01
CA ASP A 53 -6.50 -1.85 -13.82
C ASP A 53 -7.25 -1.57 -12.50
N PHE A 54 -6.76 -0.63 -11.70
CA PHE A 54 -7.30 -0.31 -10.38
C PHE A 54 -7.88 1.11 -10.31
N ARG A 55 -8.87 1.29 -9.42
CA ARG A 55 -9.32 2.62 -8.97
C ARG A 55 -9.45 2.61 -7.46
N ARG A 56 -9.18 3.73 -6.83
CA ARG A 56 -9.22 3.85 -5.37
C ARG A 56 -10.30 4.84 -4.93
N VAL A 57 -11.02 4.49 -3.86
CA VAL A 57 -12.04 5.33 -3.24
C VAL A 57 -11.62 5.75 -1.83
N TYR A 58 -12.04 6.93 -1.42
CA TYR A 58 -11.62 7.53 -0.17
C TYR A 58 -12.81 8.12 0.60
N ALA A 59 -12.79 7.98 1.93
CA ALA A 59 -13.61 8.77 2.81
C ALA A 59 -13.03 10.19 2.95
N ALA A 60 -13.87 11.20 2.97
CA ALA A 60 -13.44 12.58 3.12
C ALA A 60 -13.30 12.96 4.60
N TYR A 61 -12.20 13.63 4.96
CA TYR A 61 -12.05 14.16 6.31
C TYR A 61 -12.98 15.35 6.54
N LYS A 62 -13.81 15.30 7.58
CA LYS A 62 -14.72 16.36 8.06
C LYS A 62 -14.58 16.60 9.57
N GLY A 63 -13.42 16.27 10.11
CA GLY A 63 -13.12 16.51 11.52
C GLY A 63 -12.71 17.95 11.81
N PRO A 64 -12.27 18.21 13.05
CA PRO A 64 -11.82 19.53 13.44
C PRO A 64 -10.64 20.04 12.61
N GLU A 65 -10.69 21.30 12.24
CA GLU A 65 -9.52 22.00 11.69
C GLU A 65 -8.53 22.35 12.80
N TYR A 66 -7.25 22.18 12.51
CA TYR A 66 -6.18 22.48 13.46
C TYR A 66 -5.29 23.61 12.91
N LYS A 67 -4.99 24.58 13.77
CA LYS A 67 -3.95 25.54 13.46
C LYS A 67 -2.59 24.84 13.53
N LEU A 68 -1.84 24.90 12.44
CA LEU A 68 -0.49 24.35 12.39
C LEU A 68 0.50 25.25 13.13
N SER A 69 1.51 24.65 13.76
CA SER A 69 2.67 25.36 14.30
C SER A 69 3.49 26.00 13.19
N GLU A 70 4.32 26.98 13.53
CA GLU A 70 5.19 27.64 12.56
C GLU A 70 6.11 26.65 11.83
N GLY A 71 6.04 26.66 10.50
CA GLY A 71 6.80 25.77 9.61
C GLY A 71 6.27 24.35 9.50
N ALA A 72 5.18 23.98 10.18
CA ALA A 72 4.50 22.73 9.93
C ALA A 72 3.69 22.80 8.61
N VAL A 73 3.74 21.73 7.81
CA VAL A 73 3.05 21.65 6.52
C VAL A 73 1.76 20.83 6.63
N SER A 74 1.68 19.93 7.61
CA SER A 74 0.50 19.09 7.85
C SER A 74 0.41 18.66 9.31
N ARG A 75 -0.78 18.18 9.69
CA ARG A 75 -1.02 17.53 10.98
C ARG A 75 -1.93 16.31 10.77
N THR A 76 -1.55 15.17 11.32
CA THR A 76 -2.38 13.98 11.27
C THR A 76 -3.57 14.08 12.23
N VAL A 77 -4.56 13.22 12.05
CA VAL A 77 -5.72 13.11 12.95
C VAL A 77 -5.30 12.76 14.39
N PHE A 78 -4.14 12.16 14.56
CA PHE A 78 -3.54 11.82 15.87
C PHE A 78 -2.72 12.96 16.48
N GLY A 79 -2.68 14.14 15.90
CA GLY A 79 -1.99 15.30 16.45
C GLY A 79 -0.49 15.37 16.16
N ILE A 80 0.01 14.56 15.23
CA ILE A 80 1.39 14.57 14.79
C ILE A 80 1.57 15.68 13.74
N GLU A 81 2.40 16.66 14.01
CA GLU A 81 2.76 17.70 13.05
C GLU A 81 3.99 17.30 12.24
N ARG A 82 4.00 17.65 10.96
CA ARG A 82 5.07 17.27 10.02
C ARG A 82 5.65 18.49 9.31
N ARG A 83 6.95 18.42 9.00
CA ARG A 83 7.69 19.42 8.21
C ARG A 83 8.41 18.76 7.04
N GLY A 84 8.67 19.55 5.99
CA GLY A 84 9.42 19.09 4.81
C GLY A 84 8.55 18.74 3.62
N ILE A 85 9.12 18.05 2.64
CA ILE A 85 8.52 17.71 1.35
C ILE A 85 7.89 16.31 1.43
N GLY A 86 6.90 16.02 0.61
CA GLY A 86 6.20 14.74 0.56
C GLY A 86 5.41 14.49 1.85
N TYR A 87 5.60 13.34 2.46
CA TYR A 87 4.95 13.00 3.74
C TYR A 87 5.46 13.86 4.91
N GLY A 88 6.61 14.52 4.75
CA GLY A 88 7.27 15.28 5.81
C GLY A 88 7.84 14.41 6.94
N GLN A 89 8.58 15.05 7.84
CA GLN A 89 9.11 14.40 9.04
C GLN A 89 8.30 14.85 10.27
N PRO A 90 7.99 13.95 11.22
CA PRO A 90 7.31 14.32 12.45
C PRO A 90 8.16 15.33 13.25
N THR A 91 7.51 16.34 13.81
CA THR A 91 8.16 17.39 14.61
C THR A 91 7.84 17.27 16.10
N ASN A 92 6.92 16.38 16.44
CA ASN A 92 6.53 16.10 17.82
C ASN A 92 6.20 14.60 17.97
N HIS A 93 6.38 14.10 19.19
CA HIS A 93 6.05 12.72 19.60
C HIS A 93 5.18 12.79 20.87
N PRO A 94 3.88 13.06 20.74
CA PRO A 94 3.02 13.42 21.86
C PRO A 94 2.88 12.33 22.94
N LEU A 95 3.21 11.07 22.63
CA LEU A 95 3.14 9.94 23.55
C LEU A 95 4.52 9.38 23.94
N ALA A 96 5.62 10.08 23.59
CA ALA A 96 6.98 9.60 23.87
C ALA A 96 7.18 9.28 25.38
N GLU A 97 6.75 10.18 26.27
CA GLU A 97 6.91 10.07 27.70
C GLU A 97 5.57 9.81 28.44
N ALA A 98 4.56 9.37 27.70
CA ALA A 98 3.24 9.17 28.28
C ALA A 98 3.20 7.91 29.18
N THR A 99 2.53 8.04 30.31
CA THR A 99 2.11 6.90 31.16
C THR A 99 0.94 6.17 30.52
N LEU A 100 0.67 4.94 30.94
CA LEU A 100 -0.47 4.15 30.45
C LEU A 100 -1.80 4.91 30.61
N ARG A 101 -1.99 5.61 31.72
CA ARG A 101 -3.18 6.45 31.95
C ARG A 101 -3.27 7.58 30.92
N GLN A 102 -2.17 8.29 30.66
CA GLN A 102 -2.14 9.38 29.69
C GLN A 102 -2.39 8.88 28.26
N ILE A 103 -1.97 7.66 27.91
CA ILE A 103 -2.30 7.04 26.64
C ILE A 103 -3.80 6.77 26.53
N HIS A 104 -4.43 6.23 27.56
CA HIS A 104 -5.88 5.99 27.55
C HIS A 104 -6.70 7.29 27.57
N ASP A 105 -6.22 8.32 28.28
CA ASP A 105 -6.86 9.64 28.37
C ASP A 105 -6.51 10.56 27.17
N TYR A 106 -5.63 10.08 26.21
CA TYR A 106 -5.25 10.86 25.05
C TYR A 106 -6.47 11.16 24.17
N ARG A 107 -6.46 12.32 23.51
CA ARG A 107 -7.54 12.72 22.61
C ARG A 107 -7.45 11.96 21.29
N TRP A 108 -7.85 10.69 21.33
CA TRP A 108 -7.95 9.87 20.11
C TRP A 108 -9.01 10.42 19.16
N PRO A 109 -8.79 10.33 17.83
CA PRO A 109 -9.73 10.85 16.85
C PRO A 109 -11.04 10.05 16.83
N ASP A 110 -12.16 10.73 16.55
CA ASP A 110 -13.43 10.06 16.33
C ASP A 110 -13.50 9.52 14.88
N PRO A 111 -13.74 8.22 14.67
CA PRO A 111 -13.92 7.65 13.34
C PRO A 111 -15.02 8.32 12.50
N LYS A 112 -15.96 9.01 13.13
CA LYS A 112 -17.01 9.78 12.44
C LYS A 112 -16.51 11.02 11.73
N TRP A 113 -15.29 11.48 12.00
CA TRP A 113 -14.66 12.56 11.26
C TRP A 113 -14.36 12.18 9.80
N MET A 114 -14.35 10.88 9.50
CA MET A 114 -14.24 10.38 8.13
C MET A 114 -15.64 10.23 7.54
N ASP A 115 -16.01 11.10 6.60
CA ASP A 115 -17.30 11.06 5.91
C ASP A 115 -17.28 10.03 4.77
N VAL A 116 -18.12 9.02 4.90
CA VAL A 116 -18.25 7.91 3.94
C VAL A 116 -19.39 8.10 2.94
N SER A 117 -20.11 9.23 2.99
CA SER A 117 -21.35 9.44 2.22
C SER A 117 -21.18 9.36 0.69
N GLN A 118 -19.97 9.63 0.19
CA GLN A 118 -19.66 9.62 -1.24
C GLN A 118 -18.93 8.36 -1.70
N VAL A 119 -18.48 7.49 -0.78
CA VAL A 119 -17.62 6.33 -1.12
C VAL A 119 -18.32 5.40 -2.10
N LYS A 120 -19.60 5.08 -1.87
CA LYS A 120 -20.34 4.18 -2.78
C LYS A 120 -20.49 4.77 -4.18
N ALA A 121 -20.81 6.05 -4.30
CA ALA A 121 -20.92 6.72 -5.59
C ALA A 121 -19.58 6.76 -6.34
N GLN A 122 -18.47 7.04 -5.64
CA GLN A 122 -17.11 6.96 -6.20
C GLN A 122 -16.82 5.55 -6.72
N ALA A 123 -17.12 4.51 -5.92
CA ALA A 123 -16.89 3.12 -6.31
C ALA A 123 -17.74 2.71 -7.53
N GLN A 124 -19.01 3.05 -7.55
CA GLN A 124 -19.93 2.72 -8.64
C GLN A 124 -19.54 3.36 -9.98
N GLN A 125 -18.87 4.52 -9.96
CA GLN A 125 -18.41 5.18 -11.18
C GLN A 125 -17.51 4.27 -12.03
N TYR A 126 -16.76 3.39 -11.39
CA TYR A 126 -15.71 2.56 -12.02
C TYR A 126 -15.90 1.06 -11.81
N GLY A 127 -16.73 0.65 -10.84
CA GLY A 127 -16.80 -0.72 -10.31
C GLY A 127 -17.19 -1.81 -11.29
N ASP A 128 -17.82 -1.47 -12.42
CA ASP A 128 -18.15 -2.44 -13.47
C ASP A 128 -16.95 -2.78 -14.37
N ARG A 129 -15.92 -1.94 -14.38
CA ARG A 129 -14.79 -2.05 -15.30
C ARG A 129 -13.46 -2.30 -14.61
N PHE A 130 -13.22 -1.67 -13.47
CA PHE A 130 -11.94 -1.66 -12.75
C PHE A 130 -12.08 -2.31 -11.38
N ALA A 131 -10.98 -2.89 -10.88
CA ALA A 131 -10.90 -3.34 -9.49
C ALA A 131 -10.87 -2.14 -8.54
N ILE A 132 -11.76 -2.13 -7.56
CA ILE A 132 -11.91 -1.03 -6.61
C ILE A 132 -11.16 -1.31 -5.32
N LEU A 133 -10.21 -0.44 -5.03
CA LEU A 133 -9.52 -0.41 -3.75
C LEU A 133 -10.28 0.50 -2.79
N GLY A 134 -10.49 0.03 -1.57
CA GLY A 134 -11.16 0.81 -0.52
C GLY A 134 -10.64 0.47 0.87
N GLY A 135 -11.34 0.97 1.88
CA GLY A 135 -10.90 0.94 3.27
C GLY A 135 -9.98 2.13 3.60
N ASP A 136 -9.63 2.26 4.87
CA ASP A 136 -8.63 3.24 5.29
C ASP A 136 -7.22 2.68 5.05
N TRP A 137 -6.25 3.56 4.73
CA TRP A 137 -4.85 3.18 4.51
C TRP A 137 -4.21 2.49 5.72
N SER A 138 -4.70 2.79 6.93
CA SER A 138 -4.36 2.13 8.19
C SER A 138 -2.86 2.02 8.51
N PRO A 139 -2.08 3.11 8.46
CA PRO A 139 -0.64 3.09 8.70
C PRO A 139 -0.30 3.06 10.19
N PHE A 140 -0.91 2.15 10.95
CA PHE A 140 -0.85 2.10 12.40
C PHE A 140 0.57 1.96 12.96
N TRP A 141 1.46 1.26 12.23
CA TRP A 141 2.86 1.12 12.62
C TRP A 141 3.63 2.44 12.50
N HIS A 142 3.42 3.15 11.39
CA HIS A 142 4.02 4.49 11.20
C HIS A 142 3.52 5.48 12.25
N ASP A 143 2.20 5.48 12.51
CA ASP A 143 1.65 6.39 13.51
C ASP A 143 2.10 6.04 14.95
N ALA A 144 2.31 4.76 15.26
CA ALA A 144 2.91 4.38 16.54
C ALA A 144 4.35 4.91 16.68
N ILE A 145 5.16 4.78 15.61
CA ILE A 145 6.50 5.36 15.54
C ILE A 145 6.45 6.88 15.73
N ASP A 146 5.54 7.55 15.03
CA ASP A 146 5.43 9.00 15.07
C ASP A 146 4.89 9.52 16.40
N LEU A 147 3.95 8.80 17.04
CA LEU A 147 3.42 9.15 18.35
C LEU A 147 4.43 8.98 19.48
N MET A 148 5.24 7.93 19.42
CA MET A 148 6.16 7.56 20.51
C MET A 148 7.62 7.95 20.26
N GLY A 149 8.00 8.24 19.00
CA GLY A 149 9.40 8.31 18.56
C GLY A 149 9.97 6.91 18.31
N MET A 150 10.64 6.71 17.16
CA MET A 150 11.11 5.37 16.73
C MET A 150 11.99 4.69 17.76
N GLU A 151 13.06 5.35 18.22
CA GLU A 151 13.99 4.79 19.20
C GLU A 151 13.29 4.44 20.52
N ASN A 152 12.45 5.35 21.00
CA ASN A 152 11.70 5.17 22.24
C ASN A 152 10.68 4.03 22.14
N LEU A 153 9.97 3.91 20.99
CA LEU A 153 9.07 2.78 20.71
C LEU A 153 9.81 1.45 20.82
N TYR A 154 10.99 1.32 20.17
CA TYR A 154 11.79 0.09 20.23
C TYR A 154 12.28 -0.23 21.64
N ILE A 155 12.73 0.76 22.39
CA ILE A 155 13.13 0.56 23.80
C ILE A 155 11.94 0.10 24.64
N LYS A 156 10.77 0.72 24.46
CA LYS A 156 9.56 0.40 25.20
C LYS A 156 8.97 -0.98 24.89
N MET A 157 9.23 -1.53 23.70
CA MET A 157 8.87 -2.93 23.41
C MET A 157 9.48 -3.93 24.40
N TYR A 158 10.64 -3.59 24.99
CA TYR A 158 11.33 -4.44 25.97
C TYR A 158 11.12 -4.01 27.41
N SER A 159 11.07 -2.71 27.66
CA SER A 159 11.03 -2.15 29.02
C SER A 159 9.61 -1.91 29.55
N GLN A 160 8.66 -1.56 28.66
CA GLN A 160 7.29 -1.18 29.02
C GLN A 160 6.32 -1.60 27.88
N PRO A 161 6.25 -2.91 27.55
CA PRO A 161 5.47 -3.41 26.41
C PRO A 161 3.98 -3.05 26.47
N GLU A 162 3.43 -2.88 27.68
CA GLU A 162 2.04 -2.49 27.88
C GLU A 162 1.70 -1.09 27.32
N LEU A 163 2.68 -0.18 27.25
CA LEU A 163 2.49 1.14 26.64
C LEU A 163 2.40 1.02 25.12
N VAL A 164 3.26 0.18 24.53
CA VAL A 164 3.24 -0.09 23.09
C VAL A 164 1.93 -0.78 22.70
N ASP A 165 1.51 -1.81 23.44
CA ASP A 165 0.24 -2.51 23.23
C ASP A 165 -0.94 -1.55 23.29
N ALA A 166 -0.97 -0.61 24.26
CA ALA A 166 -2.05 0.36 24.39
C ALA A 166 -2.11 1.33 23.18
N VAL A 167 -0.98 1.88 22.74
CA VAL A 167 -0.93 2.77 21.56
C VAL A 167 -1.37 2.03 20.31
N MET A 168 -0.83 0.83 20.06
CA MET A 168 -1.17 0.01 18.90
C MET A 168 -2.67 -0.35 18.89
N GLN A 169 -3.24 -0.69 20.04
CA GLN A 169 -4.65 -1.01 20.18
C GLN A 169 -5.55 0.17 19.78
N HIS A 170 -5.27 1.38 20.30
CA HIS A 170 -6.06 2.57 19.97
C HIS A 170 -5.97 2.95 18.48
N LEU A 171 -4.78 2.88 17.89
CA LEU A 171 -4.57 3.15 16.47
C LEU A 171 -5.37 2.17 15.60
N VAL A 172 -5.22 0.88 15.87
CA VAL A 172 -5.89 -0.16 15.07
C VAL A 172 -7.41 -0.12 15.24
N ASP A 173 -7.91 0.14 16.45
CA ASP A 173 -9.34 0.29 16.70
C ASP A 173 -9.94 1.46 15.92
N TYR A 174 -9.23 2.60 15.84
CA TYR A 174 -9.63 3.72 15.02
C TYR A 174 -9.71 3.34 13.53
N TYR A 175 -8.63 2.77 12.97
CA TYR A 175 -8.57 2.39 11.56
C TYR A 175 -9.60 1.34 11.17
N MET A 176 -9.80 0.34 12.03
CA MET A 176 -10.85 -0.66 11.83
C MET A 176 -12.24 -0.04 11.87
N ALA A 177 -12.48 0.91 12.77
CA ALA A 177 -13.77 1.60 12.84
C ALA A 177 -14.06 2.44 11.60
N VAL A 178 -13.05 3.15 11.05
CA VAL A 178 -13.18 3.89 9.79
C VAL A 178 -13.41 2.93 8.63
N SER A 179 -12.59 1.88 8.49
CA SER A 179 -12.72 0.91 7.39
C SER A 179 -14.08 0.18 7.43
N ARG A 180 -14.55 -0.20 8.62
CA ARG A 180 -15.90 -0.78 8.79
C ARG A 180 -16.99 0.14 8.25
N ARG A 181 -16.94 1.43 8.56
CA ARG A 181 -17.90 2.42 8.03
C ARG A 181 -17.87 2.54 6.51
N ILE A 182 -16.66 2.45 5.91
CA ILE A 182 -16.49 2.43 4.45
C ILE A 182 -17.13 1.17 3.86
N PHE A 183 -16.88 0.01 4.46
CA PHE A 183 -17.39 -1.28 3.98
C PHE A 183 -18.89 -1.42 4.19
N ASP A 184 -19.44 -0.96 5.32
CA ASP A 184 -20.89 -0.89 5.55
C ASP A 184 -21.61 -0.06 4.48
N ALA A 185 -20.92 0.95 3.92
CA ALA A 185 -21.49 1.80 2.87
C ALA A 185 -21.33 1.22 1.44
N ALA A 186 -20.26 0.45 1.16
CA ALA A 186 -19.87 0.17 -0.22
C ALA A 186 -19.15 -1.19 -0.47
N SER A 187 -19.19 -2.15 0.46
CA SER A 187 -18.52 -3.46 0.26
C SER A 187 -19.06 -4.25 -0.93
N ASP A 188 -20.28 -3.96 -1.38
CA ASP A 188 -20.87 -4.54 -2.58
C ASP A 188 -20.21 -4.09 -3.90
N VAL A 189 -19.34 -3.08 -3.85
CA VAL A 189 -18.64 -2.51 -5.02
C VAL A 189 -17.12 -2.50 -4.84
N ILE A 190 -16.63 -2.47 -3.60
CA ILE A 190 -15.20 -2.55 -3.28
C ILE A 190 -14.72 -4.00 -3.43
N ASP A 191 -13.57 -4.22 -4.04
CA ASP A 191 -13.00 -5.53 -4.27
C ASP A 191 -11.85 -5.85 -3.33
N ILE A 192 -11.05 -4.83 -2.98
CA ILE A 192 -9.79 -5.00 -2.25
C ILE A 192 -9.68 -3.98 -1.13
N PHE A 193 -9.40 -4.45 0.08
CA PHE A 193 -8.97 -3.62 1.19
C PHE A 193 -7.46 -3.38 1.06
N PHE A 194 -7.06 -2.13 0.79
CA PHE A 194 -5.67 -1.76 0.60
C PHE A 194 -5.12 -0.99 1.81
N ILE A 195 -4.18 -1.60 2.51
CA ILE A 195 -3.56 -1.08 3.74
C ILE A 195 -2.07 -0.84 3.54
N GLY A 196 -1.46 0.07 4.30
CA GLY A 196 -0.06 0.42 4.13
C GLY A 196 0.72 0.57 5.43
N ASN A 197 1.79 -0.22 5.54
CA ASN A 197 2.75 -0.13 6.64
C ASN A 197 4.13 -0.61 6.16
N ASP A 198 5.20 0.12 6.46
CA ASP A 198 6.55 -0.30 6.10
C ASP A 198 7.23 -1.01 7.26
N PHE A 199 7.54 -2.27 7.05
CA PHE A 199 8.28 -3.12 7.99
C PHE A 199 9.67 -3.44 7.49
N GLY A 200 10.03 -3.03 6.28
CA GLY A 200 11.29 -3.29 5.61
C GLY A 200 12.17 -2.07 5.47
N GLY A 201 13.45 -2.31 5.34
CA GLY A 201 14.47 -1.35 4.91
C GLY A 201 15.35 -2.01 3.85
N GLN A 202 16.33 -1.29 3.29
CA GLN A 202 17.20 -1.84 2.24
C GLN A 202 17.98 -3.09 2.69
N ASN A 203 18.36 -3.14 3.97
CA ASN A 203 19.19 -4.20 4.54
C ASN A 203 18.41 -5.33 5.23
N GLY A 204 17.09 -5.29 5.19
CA GLY A 204 16.21 -6.26 5.84
C GLY A 204 15.11 -5.62 6.67
N PRO A 205 14.35 -6.42 7.44
CA PRO A 205 13.23 -5.91 8.19
C PRO A 205 13.64 -4.94 9.32
N LEU A 206 12.79 -3.93 9.56
CA LEU A 206 12.96 -2.95 10.66
C LEU A 206 12.71 -3.59 12.03
N LEU A 207 11.92 -4.65 12.06
CA LEU A 207 11.66 -5.48 13.25
C LEU A 207 12.04 -6.92 12.97
N GLY A 208 12.74 -7.57 13.93
CA GLY A 208 12.94 -9.01 13.87
C GLY A 208 11.61 -9.78 13.94
N PRO A 209 11.54 -11.02 13.37
CA PRO A 209 10.30 -11.81 13.34
C PRO A 209 9.63 -11.98 14.69
N THR A 210 10.38 -12.13 15.77
CA THR A 210 9.84 -12.27 17.13
C THR A 210 9.08 -11.02 17.59
N GLN A 211 9.65 -9.83 17.39
CA GLN A 211 9.00 -8.58 17.80
C GLN A 211 7.83 -8.25 16.87
N PHE A 212 7.97 -8.53 15.58
CA PHE A 212 6.88 -8.41 14.63
C PHE A 212 5.70 -9.31 15.02
N ALA A 213 5.96 -10.58 15.31
CA ALA A 213 4.92 -11.54 15.74
C ALA A 213 4.24 -11.12 17.04
N ARG A 214 4.97 -10.47 17.98
CA ARG A 214 4.42 -10.02 19.26
C ARG A 214 3.61 -8.73 19.14
N PHE A 215 4.10 -7.72 18.45
CA PHE A 215 3.52 -6.36 18.51
C PHE A 215 2.74 -5.95 17.27
N VAL A 216 3.02 -6.53 16.10
CA VAL A 216 2.44 -6.08 14.83
C VAL A 216 1.45 -7.11 14.28
N LEU A 217 1.85 -8.37 14.18
CA LEU A 217 1.06 -9.43 13.55
C LEU A 217 -0.35 -9.61 14.12
N PRO A 218 -0.60 -9.54 15.46
CA PRO A 218 -1.95 -9.66 16.00
C PRO A 218 -2.90 -8.57 15.48
N HIS A 219 -2.38 -7.36 15.29
CA HIS A 219 -3.14 -6.24 14.76
C HIS A 219 -3.40 -6.37 13.25
N LEU A 220 -2.40 -6.80 12.49
CA LEU A 220 -2.57 -7.12 11.06
C LEU A 220 -3.62 -8.22 10.85
N ARG A 221 -3.60 -9.29 11.64
CA ARG A 221 -4.63 -10.35 11.58
C ARG A 221 -6.03 -9.79 11.75
N ARG A 222 -6.25 -8.92 12.73
CA ARG A 222 -7.57 -8.27 12.95
C ARG A 222 -8.02 -7.45 11.73
N ILE A 223 -7.09 -6.71 11.09
CA ILE A 223 -7.37 -5.91 9.90
C ILE A 223 -7.67 -6.82 8.70
N ILE A 224 -6.88 -7.89 8.50
CA ILE A 224 -7.09 -8.87 7.44
C ILE A 224 -8.45 -9.56 7.61
N GLU A 225 -8.76 -10.04 8.82
CA GLU A 225 -10.04 -10.67 9.16
C GLU A 225 -11.22 -9.71 8.92
N LEU A 226 -11.05 -8.42 9.22
CA LEU A 226 -12.06 -7.41 8.90
C LEU A 226 -12.33 -7.37 7.39
N GLY A 227 -11.32 -7.27 6.54
CA GLY A 227 -11.49 -7.29 5.08
C GLY A 227 -12.21 -8.54 4.61
N HIS A 228 -11.75 -9.71 5.03
CA HIS A 228 -12.35 -11.00 4.68
C HIS A 228 -13.79 -11.14 5.17
N SER A 229 -14.15 -10.56 6.34
CA SER A 229 -15.52 -10.60 6.86
C SER A 229 -16.54 -9.86 5.97
N TYR A 230 -16.05 -8.97 5.10
CA TYR A 230 -16.85 -8.30 4.07
C TYR A 230 -16.70 -8.92 2.67
N GLY A 231 -16.00 -10.05 2.55
CA GLY A 231 -15.74 -10.73 1.28
C GLY A 231 -14.68 -10.04 0.41
N LEU A 232 -13.88 -9.15 0.98
CA LEU A 232 -12.84 -8.41 0.25
C LEU A 232 -11.50 -9.17 0.28
N LYS A 233 -10.72 -9.03 -0.78
CA LYS A 233 -9.29 -9.35 -0.74
C LYS A 233 -8.53 -8.30 0.07
N VAL A 234 -7.41 -8.66 0.69
CA VAL A 234 -6.60 -7.72 1.48
C VAL A 234 -5.19 -7.62 0.88
N GLN A 235 -4.81 -6.41 0.48
CA GLN A 235 -3.48 -6.09 -0.04
C GLN A 235 -2.73 -5.20 0.94
N LEU A 236 -1.53 -5.60 1.33
CA LEU A 236 -0.62 -4.81 2.16
C LEU A 236 0.43 -4.12 1.30
N HIS A 237 0.54 -2.79 1.41
CA HIS A 237 1.74 -2.07 0.99
C HIS A 237 2.81 -2.20 2.09
N CYS A 238 4.00 -2.58 1.67
CA CYS A 238 5.19 -2.61 2.53
C CYS A 238 6.44 -2.42 1.67
N CYS A 239 7.12 -1.29 1.84
CA CYS A 239 8.40 -1.04 1.18
C CYS A 239 9.55 -1.80 1.83
N GLY A 240 10.65 -1.95 1.08
CA GLY A 240 11.91 -2.48 1.56
C GLY A 240 12.04 -4.01 1.55
N GLY A 241 13.09 -4.50 2.19
CA GLY A 241 13.36 -5.91 2.38
C GLY A 241 12.75 -6.42 3.68
N PHE A 242 11.76 -7.29 3.59
CA PHE A 242 11.07 -7.90 4.74
C PHE A 242 10.82 -9.40 4.54
N ALA A 243 11.60 -10.05 3.68
CA ALA A 243 11.45 -11.48 3.37
C ALA A 243 11.26 -12.41 4.60
N PRO A 244 11.97 -12.24 5.74
CA PRO A 244 11.75 -13.04 6.94
C PRO A 244 10.36 -12.91 7.57
N LEU A 245 9.58 -11.88 7.21
CA LEU A 245 8.23 -11.65 7.71
C LEU A 245 7.15 -12.23 6.79
N ILE A 246 7.46 -12.51 5.53
CA ILE A 246 6.49 -13.01 4.53
C ILE A 246 5.78 -14.29 5.00
N PRO A 247 6.46 -15.31 5.58
CA PRO A 247 5.76 -16.49 6.08
C PRO A 247 4.67 -16.17 7.11
N LEU A 248 4.92 -15.19 7.99
CA LEU A 248 3.97 -14.75 9.01
C LEU A 248 2.77 -14.02 8.39
N LEU A 249 2.99 -13.24 7.32
CA LEU A 249 1.94 -12.54 6.59
C LEU A 249 1.05 -13.53 5.81
N VAL A 250 1.66 -14.52 5.16
CA VAL A 250 0.93 -15.63 4.49
C VAL A 250 0.09 -16.41 5.51
N GLU A 251 0.67 -16.78 6.65
CA GLU A 251 -0.06 -17.48 7.74
C GLU A 251 -1.20 -16.62 8.33
N ALA A 252 -1.06 -15.30 8.30
CA ALA A 252 -2.11 -14.38 8.72
C ALA A 252 -3.27 -14.26 7.71
N GLY A 253 -3.13 -14.85 6.52
CA GLY A 253 -4.15 -14.85 5.47
C GLY A 253 -4.11 -13.63 4.56
N LEU A 254 -2.96 -12.93 4.46
CA LEU A 254 -2.82 -11.81 3.53
C LEU A 254 -2.91 -12.28 2.08
N ASP A 255 -3.75 -11.63 1.24
CA ASP A 255 -3.95 -12.03 -0.15
C ASP A 255 -2.87 -11.47 -1.09
N ALA A 256 -2.36 -10.25 -0.86
CA ALA A 256 -1.39 -9.63 -1.76
C ALA A 256 -0.37 -8.74 -1.05
N LEU A 257 0.86 -8.71 -1.56
CA LEU A 257 1.95 -7.82 -1.18
C LEU A 257 2.24 -6.80 -2.28
N HIS A 258 2.25 -5.54 -1.92
CA HIS A 258 2.62 -4.36 -2.70
C HIS A 258 3.60 -3.48 -1.87
N ALA A 259 4.62 -2.79 -2.36
CA ALA A 259 5.23 -2.95 -3.68
C ALA A 259 6.51 -3.77 -3.50
N VAL A 260 6.64 -4.87 -4.25
CA VAL A 260 7.82 -5.73 -4.14
C VAL A 260 9.05 -5.01 -4.66
N GLN A 261 10.09 -4.86 -3.83
CA GLN A 261 11.36 -4.19 -4.15
C GLN A 261 12.49 -5.21 -4.32
N PRO A 262 12.84 -5.60 -5.56
CA PRO A 262 13.81 -6.68 -5.81
C PRO A 262 15.26 -6.33 -5.50
N ASP A 263 15.60 -5.05 -5.38
CA ASP A 263 16.92 -4.53 -5.01
C ASP A 263 17.19 -4.57 -3.51
N CYS A 264 16.18 -4.84 -2.70
CA CYS A 264 16.32 -4.98 -1.25
C CYS A 264 16.79 -6.38 -0.86
N ARG A 265 17.53 -6.45 0.25
CA ARG A 265 18.07 -7.72 0.76
C ARG A 265 16.98 -8.75 1.03
N GLY A 266 17.13 -9.92 0.41
CA GLY A 266 16.24 -11.08 0.58
C GLY A 266 15.00 -11.07 -0.31
N MET A 267 14.82 -10.04 -1.17
CA MET A 267 13.66 -9.88 -2.02
C MET A 267 13.91 -10.38 -3.47
N ASP A 268 14.74 -11.42 -3.63
CA ASP A 268 14.97 -12.06 -4.93
C ASP A 268 13.68 -12.61 -5.52
N LEU A 269 13.34 -12.20 -6.74
CA LEU A 269 12.05 -12.50 -7.36
C LEU A 269 11.85 -13.98 -7.64
N GLN A 270 12.90 -14.73 -8.01
CA GLN A 270 12.78 -16.17 -8.28
C GLN A 270 12.48 -16.93 -6.98
N THR A 271 13.18 -16.58 -5.91
CA THR A 271 12.94 -17.11 -4.57
C THR A 271 11.53 -16.81 -4.08
N LEU A 272 11.11 -15.53 -4.17
CA LEU A 272 9.77 -15.12 -3.75
C LEU A 272 8.68 -15.86 -4.53
N LYS A 273 8.82 -15.95 -5.86
CA LYS A 273 7.85 -16.65 -6.71
C LYS A 273 7.82 -18.15 -6.43
N SER A 274 8.99 -18.79 -6.25
CA SER A 274 9.08 -20.21 -5.93
C SER A 274 8.45 -20.55 -4.58
N ASP A 275 8.69 -19.75 -3.54
CA ASP A 275 8.31 -20.08 -2.18
C ASP A 275 6.87 -19.68 -1.82
N TYR A 276 6.37 -18.62 -2.47
CA TYR A 276 5.11 -17.98 -2.07
C TYR A 276 4.17 -17.64 -3.23
N GLY A 277 4.56 -17.85 -4.52
CA GLY A 277 3.76 -17.43 -5.66
C GLY A 277 2.41 -18.14 -5.82
N ASP A 278 2.21 -19.26 -5.13
CA ASP A 278 0.95 -19.99 -5.02
C ASP A 278 0.13 -19.65 -3.77
N LYS A 279 0.64 -18.75 -2.91
CA LYS A 279 0.07 -18.43 -1.60
C LYS A 279 -0.30 -16.96 -1.44
N ILE A 280 0.41 -16.08 -2.15
CA ILE A 280 0.22 -14.64 -2.06
C ILE A 280 0.48 -13.97 -3.41
N VAL A 281 -0.35 -13.03 -3.77
CA VAL A 281 -0.18 -12.22 -4.99
C VAL A 281 0.95 -11.22 -4.79
N PHE A 282 1.86 -11.12 -5.76
CA PHE A 282 2.89 -10.10 -5.77
C PHE A 282 2.52 -8.95 -6.70
N ASN A 283 2.58 -7.72 -6.20
CA ASN A 283 2.32 -6.49 -6.96
C ASN A 283 3.59 -5.62 -6.98
N GLY A 284 4.00 -5.15 -8.16
CA GLY A 284 5.17 -4.29 -8.31
C GLY A 284 6.31 -4.94 -9.08
N ALA A 285 7.47 -4.99 -8.46
CA ALA A 285 8.71 -5.66 -8.85
C ALA A 285 9.53 -5.04 -9.99
N ILE A 286 9.04 -4.02 -10.71
CA ILE A 286 9.91 -3.27 -11.66
C ILE A 286 10.65 -2.20 -10.88
N ASP A 287 11.98 -2.34 -10.77
CA ASP A 287 12.85 -1.51 -9.96
C ASP A 287 12.68 -0.02 -10.26
N SER A 288 12.17 0.72 -9.26
CA SER A 288 11.88 2.14 -9.39
C SER A 288 13.14 2.98 -9.51
N HIS A 289 14.21 2.61 -8.82
CA HIS A 289 15.44 3.40 -8.74
C HIS A 289 16.37 3.13 -9.92
N HIS A 290 16.92 1.93 -10.00
CA HIS A 290 17.96 1.60 -10.98
C HIS A 290 17.42 1.36 -12.39
N VAL A 291 16.10 1.09 -12.53
CA VAL A 291 15.48 0.81 -13.82
C VAL A 291 14.61 1.97 -14.29
N LEU A 292 13.68 2.45 -13.48
CA LEU A 292 12.75 3.49 -13.90
C LEU A 292 13.35 4.89 -13.83
N ILE A 293 14.11 5.25 -12.78
CA ILE A 293 14.72 6.58 -12.62
C ILE A 293 16.03 6.64 -13.44
N ASP A 294 16.99 5.75 -13.14
CA ASP A 294 18.34 5.80 -13.72
C ASP A 294 18.48 5.11 -15.08
N GLY A 295 17.41 4.44 -15.53
CA GLY A 295 17.45 3.64 -16.75
C GLY A 295 17.13 4.41 -18.02
N THR A 296 17.27 3.70 -19.15
CA THR A 296 16.78 4.14 -20.46
C THR A 296 15.54 3.32 -20.84
N PRO A 297 14.69 3.79 -21.79
CA PRO A 297 13.54 3.00 -22.24
C PRO A 297 13.90 1.57 -22.70
N GLN A 298 15.10 1.39 -23.29
CA GLN A 298 15.59 0.06 -23.69
C GLN A 298 15.89 -0.82 -22.47
N LYS A 299 16.54 -0.27 -21.46
CA LYS A 299 16.79 -0.98 -20.18
C LYS A 299 15.48 -1.34 -19.51
N VAL A 300 14.54 -0.40 -19.44
CA VAL A 300 13.20 -0.64 -18.87
C VAL A 300 12.49 -1.80 -19.56
N ARG A 301 12.43 -1.79 -20.90
CA ARG A 301 11.81 -2.89 -21.66
C ARG A 301 12.46 -4.25 -21.38
N ARG A 302 13.78 -4.30 -21.29
CA ARG A 302 14.50 -5.55 -21.01
C ARG A 302 14.21 -6.06 -19.61
N GLU A 303 14.32 -5.18 -18.59
CA GLU A 303 14.09 -5.57 -17.20
C GLU A 303 12.61 -5.89 -16.93
N THR A 304 11.67 -5.15 -17.52
CA THR A 304 10.24 -5.48 -17.43
C THR A 304 9.96 -6.88 -17.99
N ARG A 305 10.55 -7.24 -19.13
CA ARG A 305 10.41 -8.61 -19.66
C ARG A 305 10.99 -9.65 -18.68
N ARG A 306 12.20 -9.40 -18.16
CA ARG A 306 12.82 -10.31 -17.18
C ARG A 306 11.93 -10.53 -15.96
N VAL A 307 11.29 -9.46 -15.46
CA VAL A 307 10.35 -9.56 -14.33
C VAL A 307 9.10 -10.36 -14.73
N LEU A 308 8.54 -10.13 -15.93
CA LEU A 308 7.42 -10.91 -16.44
C LEU A 308 7.76 -12.40 -16.57
N ASP A 309 8.92 -12.73 -17.14
CA ASP A 309 9.37 -14.11 -17.32
C ASP A 309 9.46 -14.86 -15.98
N ILE A 310 9.75 -14.17 -14.88
CA ILE A 310 9.84 -14.75 -13.53
C ILE A 310 8.48 -14.81 -12.83
N MET A 311 7.74 -13.69 -12.86
CA MET A 311 6.61 -13.49 -11.95
C MET A 311 5.26 -13.91 -12.53
N MET A 312 5.07 -13.88 -13.86
CA MET A 312 3.77 -14.20 -14.45
C MET A 312 3.43 -15.70 -14.50
N PRO A 313 4.37 -16.65 -14.66
CA PRO A 313 4.00 -18.07 -14.75
C PRO A 313 3.14 -18.52 -13.56
N GLY A 314 1.99 -19.17 -13.85
CA GLY A 314 1.07 -19.66 -12.82
C GLY A 314 0.18 -18.59 -12.20
N GLY A 315 0.08 -17.37 -12.75
CA GLY A 315 -0.76 -16.30 -12.20
C GLY A 315 -0.19 -15.63 -10.95
N GLY A 316 -1.04 -14.99 -10.14
CA GLY A 316 -0.65 -14.41 -8.85
C GLY A 316 0.32 -13.22 -8.95
N TYR A 317 0.27 -12.45 -10.05
CA TYR A 317 1.15 -11.31 -10.26
C TYR A 317 0.42 -10.09 -10.83
N VAL A 318 0.75 -8.90 -10.31
CA VAL A 318 0.35 -7.59 -10.81
C VAL A 318 1.61 -6.77 -11.10
N ALA A 319 1.76 -6.26 -12.31
CA ALA A 319 2.93 -5.50 -12.73
C ALA A 319 2.81 -4.02 -12.36
N GLY A 320 3.86 -3.46 -11.80
CA GLY A 320 3.98 -2.05 -11.46
C GLY A 320 5.39 -1.70 -11.01
N ALA A 321 5.60 -0.45 -10.65
CA ALA A 321 6.84 0.01 -10.05
C ALA A 321 7.08 -0.68 -8.69
N SER A 322 8.33 -0.82 -8.30
CA SER A 322 8.70 -1.39 -6.99
C SER A 322 8.55 -0.42 -5.82
N HIS A 323 7.84 0.67 -6.00
CA HIS A 323 7.53 1.67 -4.99
C HIS A 323 6.06 2.10 -5.10
N ASP A 324 5.46 2.55 -4.00
CA ASP A 324 4.06 3.01 -3.98
C ASP A 324 3.79 4.13 -5.00
N SER A 325 4.73 5.04 -5.11
CA SER A 325 4.61 6.19 -6.01
C SER A 325 5.77 6.29 -6.99
N ILE A 326 5.45 6.39 -8.27
CA ILE A 326 6.39 6.88 -9.29
C ILE A 326 6.68 8.34 -8.97
N LEU A 327 7.96 8.67 -8.76
CA LEU A 327 8.41 9.98 -8.29
C LEU A 327 8.61 10.97 -9.44
N LEU A 328 8.62 12.26 -9.12
CA LEU A 328 8.75 13.35 -10.11
C LEU A 328 9.97 13.20 -11.03
N GLU A 329 11.11 12.74 -10.51
CA GLU A 329 12.35 12.56 -11.26
C GLU A 329 12.31 11.40 -12.26
N THR A 330 11.32 10.51 -12.21
CA THR A 330 11.21 9.36 -13.11
C THR A 330 10.89 9.84 -14.54
N PRO A 331 11.71 9.54 -15.56
CA PRO A 331 11.41 9.92 -16.95
C PRO A 331 10.09 9.33 -17.42
N LEU A 332 9.19 10.15 -17.97
CA LEU A 332 7.88 9.72 -18.45
C LEU A 332 8.00 8.62 -19.53
N GLU A 333 8.99 8.72 -20.40
CA GLU A 333 9.28 7.72 -21.43
C GLU A 333 9.63 6.33 -20.86
N ASN A 334 10.23 6.28 -19.67
CA ASN A 334 10.52 5.03 -18.97
C ASN A 334 9.25 4.40 -18.41
N VAL A 335 8.35 5.20 -17.84
CA VAL A 335 7.03 4.73 -17.35
C VAL A 335 6.19 4.20 -18.51
N LEU A 336 6.14 4.92 -19.63
CA LEU A 336 5.48 4.47 -20.86
C LEU A 336 6.08 3.16 -21.38
N ALA A 337 7.43 3.05 -21.42
CA ALA A 337 8.11 1.84 -21.85
C ALA A 337 7.80 0.63 -20.97
N MET A 338 7.64 0.82 -19.65
CA MET A 338 7.24 -0.22 -18.71
C MET A 338 5.84 -0.75 -19.05
N PHE A 339 4.81 0.11 -19.04
CA PHE A 339 3.43 -0.32 -19.28
C PHE A 339 3.20 -0.87 -20.69
N ASP A 340 3.78 -0.24 -21.72
CA ASP A 340 3.72 -0.76 -23.09
C ASP A 340 4.35 -2.15 -23.21
N THR A 341 5.41 -2.42 -22.42
CA THR A 341 6.06 -3.74 -22.39
C THR A 341 5.17 -4.78 -21.69
N VAL A 342 4.55 -4.43 -20.55
CA VAL A 342 3.61 -5.33 -19.88
C VAL A 342 2.44 -5.67 -20.79
N CYS A 343 1.83 -4.67 -21.45
CA CYS A 343 0.71 -4.91 -22.37
C CYS A 343 1.07 -5.79 -23.56
N LYS A 344 2.33 -5.72 -24.01
CA LYS A 344 2.79 -6.48 -25.19
C LYS A 344 3.25 -7.90 -24.85
N TYR A 345 3.93 -8.09 -23.73
CA TYR A 345 4.61 -9.35 -23.39
C TYR A 345 4.02 -10.06 -22.16
N GLY A 346 3.14 -9.39 -21.42
CA GLY A 346 2.45 -9.96 -20.28
C GLY A 346 1.15 -10.70 -20.64
N LEU A 347 1.00 -11.15 -21.89
CA LEU A 347 -0.14 -11.94 -22.34
C LEU A 347 0.04 -13.40 -21.90
N TYR A 348 -1.00 -13.99 -21.35
CA TYR A 348 -1.04 -15.44 -21.11
C TYR A 348 -1.53 -16.12 -22.40
N GLU A 349 -0.91 -17.25 -22.72
CA GLU A 349 -1.35 -18.08 -23.85
C GLU A 349 -2.70 -18.74 -23.50
N GLU A 350 -3.62 -18.83 -24.49
CA GLU A 350 -4.90 -19.53 -24.36
C GLU A 350 -4.73 -21.04 -24.23
#